data_9885ab631402f686e681ad5ba4e19863
#
_entry.id   9885ab631402f686e681ad5ba4e19863
#
_cell.length_a   1.000
_cell.length_b   1.000
_cell.length_c   1.000
_cell.angle_alpha   90.00
_cell.angle_beta   90.00
_cell.angle_gamma   90.00
#
_symmetry.space_group_name_H-M   'P 1'
#
loop_
_entity.id
_entity.type
_entity.pdbx_description
1 polymer ?
#
loop_
_entity_poly.entity_id
_entity_poly.type
_entity_poly.pdbx_seq_one_letter_code
_entity_poly.pdbx_strand_id
1 'polypeptide(L)'
;MSEPINQQVAEIAHLITVRILSDSVSGSGVIIQHQNQTYTVLTNNHVVADNQDKTYQVLTADGRTHIAKWLRSTQFGKVDLALVQFTTSQSYRVAEIGNSNKLSVGDAVYAAGFPNWHWINSESIEKTRNWGLKAFKLTSGKVGMLPAQSLESGYQLGYTNDIAEGMSGGPVLDISGKLVGINGKSKYPLGGIDVFKLADGSLPSQAVFQKMEALSWAIPIGTFQQLVSYLKA
;
A
#
# COMPACT_ATOMS: atom_id res chain seq x y z
N MET A 1 -8.91 18.07 12.57
CA MET A 1 -8.72 17.06 13.65
C MET A 1 -8.92 15.69 13.00
N SER A 2 -7.96 14.77 13.14
CA SER A 2 -8.11 13.38 12.70
C SER A 2 -9.14 12.68 13.58
N GLU A 3 -10.06 11.95 12.98
CA GLU A 3 -11.00 11.12 13.74
C GLU A 3 -10.21 10.06 14.56
N PRO A 4 -10.70 9.68 15.76
CA PRO A 4 -10.04 8.66 16.56
C PRO A 4 -10.00 7.35 15.78
N ILE A 5 -8.85 6.69 15.79
CA ILE A 5 -8.68 5.39 15.10
C ILE A 5 -9.51 4.35 15.85
N ASN A 6 -10.37 3.66 15.10
CA ASN A 6 -11.14 2.53 15.63
C ASN A 6 -10.17 1.41 16.05
N GLN A 7 -10.23 0.99 17.31
CA GLN A 7 -9.33 0.00 17.89
C GLN A 7 -9.36 -1.34 17.12
N GLN A 8 -10.55 -1.77 16.68
CA GLN A 8 -10.69 -3.00 15.88
C GLN A 8 -9.97 -2.88 14.53
N VAL A 9 -10.09 -1.73 13.85
CA VAL A 9 -9.39 -1.50 12.58
C VAL A 9 -7.87 -1.44 12.80
N ALA A 10 -7.43 -0.84 13.92
CA ALA A 10 -6.01 -0.78 14.28
C ALA A 10 -5.42 -2.19 14.47
N GLU A 11 -6.13 -3.07 15.17
CA GLU A 11 -5.72 -4.46 15.36
C GLU A 11 -5.68 -5.22 14.02
N ILE A 12 -6.72 -5.09 13.21
CA ILE A 12 -6.76 -5.71 11.87
C ILE A 12 -5.57 -5.22 11.04
N ALA A 13 -5.36 -3.91 10.94
CA ALA A 13 -4.27 -3.31 10.18
C ALA A 13 -2.90 -3.84 10.62
N HIS A 14 -2.65 -3.92 11.93
CA HIS A 14 -1.41 -4.46 12.47
C HIS A 14 -1.19 -5.93 12.08
N LEU A 15 -2.24 -6.77 12.15
CA LEU A 15 -2.14 -8.21 11.93
C LEU A 15 -1.95 -8.61 10.45
N ILE A 16 -2.43 -7.79 9.51
CA ILE A 16 -2.37 -8.09 8.06
C ILE A 16 -1.25 -7.37 7.33
N THR A 17 -0.68 -6.30 7.93
CA THR A 17 0.38 -5.50 7.29
C THR A 17 1.74 -6.12 7.59
N VAL A 18 2.55 -6.26 6.57
CA VAL A 18 3.92 -6.75 6.68
C VAL A 18 4.92 -5.71 6.19
N ARG A 19 6.15 -5.77 6.69
CA ARG A 19 7.26 -5.01 6.14
C ARG A 19 8.03 -5.87 5.16
N ILE A 20 8.33 -5.33 3.97
CA ILE A 20 9.14 -5.98 2.94
C ILE A 20 10.51 -5.32 2.92
N LEU A 21 11.56 -6.12 3.06
CA LEU A 21 12.94 -5.66 3.13
C LEU A 21 13.82 -6.45 2.17
N SER A 22 14.76 -5.79 1.53
CA SER A 22 15.93 -6.38 0.87
C SER A 22 17.13 -5.49 1.20
N ASP A 23 18.33 -5.77 0.68
CA ASP A 23 19.50 -4.96 0.96
C ASP A 23 19.31 -3.49 0.56
N SER A 24 18.64 -3.25 -0.56
CA SER A 24 18.42 -1.91 -1.13
C SER A 24 17.00 -1.37 -0.93
N VAL A 25 16.03 -2.21 -0.60
CA VAL A 25 14.60 -1.86 -0.61
C VAL A 25 13.98 -2.00 0.76
N SER A 26 13.07 -1.09 1.08
CA SER A 26 12.16 -1.18 2.22
C SER A 26 10.79 -0.65 1.82
N GLY A 27 9.77 -1.45 2.03
CA GLY A 27 8.38 -1.12 1.75
C GLY A 27 7.43 -1.89 2.63
N SER A 28 6.17 -1.85 2.30
CA SER A 28 5.09 -2.54 3.00
C SER A 28 4.35 -3.50 2.08
N GLY A 29 3.55 -4.37 2.66
CA GLY A 29 2.66 -5.27 1.96
C GLY A 29 1.47 -5.66 2.83
N VAL A 30 0.52 -6.34 2.23
CA VAL A 30 -0.65 -6.88 2.92
C VAL A 30 -0.83 -8.36 2.60
N ILE A 31 -1.02 -9.19 3.62
CA ILE A 31 -1.29 -10.63 3.45
C ILE A 31 -2.72 -10.78 2.89
N ILE A 32 -2.84 -11.30 1.67
CA ILE A 32 -4.14 -11.40 0.97
C ILE A 32 -4.61 -12.84 0.75
N GLN A 33 -3.75 -13.82 0.95
CA GLN A 33 -4.09 -15.23 0.73
C GLN A 33 -3.22 -16.16 1.57
N HIS A 34 -3.82 -17.24 2.01
CA HIS A 34 -3.15 -18.38 2.63
C HIS A 34 -3.62 -19.66 1.96
N GLN A 35 -2.69 -20.47 1.48
CA GLN A 35 -2.96 -21.77 0.90
C GLN A 35 -1.90 -22.77 1.38
N ASN A 36 -2.30 -23.78 2.12
CA ASN A 36 -1.40 -24.72 2.81
C ASN A 36 -0.47 -23.97 3.78
N GLN A 37 0.84 -23.99 3.53
CA GLN A 37 1.85 -23.25 4.31
C GLN A 37 2.33 -21.98 3.60
N THR A 38 1.74 -21.62 2.47
CA THR A 38 2.18 -20.49 1.65
C THR A 38 1.26 -19.28 1.86
N TYR A 39 1.86 -18.16 2.18
CA TYR A 39 1.22 -16.85 2.29
C TYR A 39 1.57 -15.99 1.08
N THR A 40 0.56 -15.37 0.49
CA THR A 40 0.72 -14.40 -0.59
C THR A 40 0.50 -12.99 -0.05
N VAL A 41 1.45 -12.13 -0.32
CA VAL A 41 1.45 -10.70 0.05
C VAL A 41 1.30 -9.87 -1.21
N LEU A 42 0.33 -8.96 -1.21
CA LEU A 42 0.16 -7.93 -2.23
C LEU A 42 0.96 -6.69 -1.82
N THR A 43 1.70 -6.11 -2.78
CA THR A 43 2.52 -4.92 -2.62
C THR A 43 2.57 -4.12 -3.90
N ASN A 44 3.30 -3.00 -3.95
CA ASN A 44 3.58 -2.30 -5.20
C ASN A 44 4.75 -2.95 -5.97
N ASN A 45 4.70 -2.83 -7.30
CA ASN A 45 5.78 -3.30 -8.17
C ASN A 45 7.09 -2.55 -7.89
N HIS A 46 7.05 -1.22 -7.70
CA HIS A 46 8.24 -0.43 -7.41
C HIS A 46 8.94 -0.83 -6.09
N VAL A 47 8.23 -1.49 -5.16
CA VAL A 47 8.83 -2.02 -3.91
C VAL A 47 9.72 -3.24 -4.19
N VAL A 48 9.48 -3.98 -5.30
CA VAL A 48 10.17 -5.24 -5.58
C VAL A 48 10.95 -5.24 -6.89
N ALA A 49 10.76 -4.23 -7.76
CA ALA A 49 11.32 -4.24 -9.12
C ALA A 49 12.85 -4.13 -9.16
N ASP A 50 13.45 -3.34 -8.26
CA ASP A 50 14.87 -2.96 -8.32
C ASP A 50 15.82 -3.93 -7.58
N ASN A 51 15.29 -4.99 -6.98
CA ASN A 51 16.11 -5.98 -6.30
C ASN A 51 16.66 -7.05 -7.28
N GLN A 52 17.96 -7.03 -7.52
CA GLN A 52 18.63 -7.97 -8.42
C GLN A 52 18.54 -9.43 -7.93
N ASP A 53 18.65 -9.66 -6.61
CA ASP A 53 18.66 -10.99 -6.01
C ASP A 53 17.27 -11.63 -5.88
N LYS A 54 16.20 -10.82 -6.06
CA LYS A 54 14.79 -11.29 -6.08
C LYS A 54 14.35 -12.00 -4.81
N THR A 55 15.13 -11.90 -3.75
CA THR A 55 14.86 -12.46 -2.44
C THR A 55 14.58 -11.32 -1.47
N TYR A 56 13.52 -11.45 -0.71
CA TYR A 56 13.04 -10.44 0.23
C TYR A 56 12.89 -11.06 1.61
N GLN A 57 12.92 -10.22 2.62
CA GLN A 57 12.52 -10.56 3.97
C GLN A 57 11.16 -9.93 4.23
N VAL A 58 10.21 -10.74 4.70
CA VAL A 58 8.88 -10.29 5.13
C VAL A 58 8.82 -10.36 6.65
N LEU A 59 8.73 -9.20 7.30
CA LEU A 59 8.51 -9.09 8.74
C LEU A 59 7.01 -9.11 9.01
N THR A 60 6.55 -10.09 9.77
CA THR A 60 5.16 -10.31 10.15
C THR A 60 4.82 -9.75 11.52
N ALA A 61 3.52 -9.65 11.85
CA ALA A 61 3.00 -9.00 13.06
C ALA A 61 3.49 -9.60 14.39
N ASP A 62 4.00 -10.83 14.38
CA ASP A 62 4.61 -11.50 15.53
C ASP A 62 6.13 -11.18 15.70
N GLY A 63 6.68 -10.31 14.85
CA GLY A 63 8.09 -9.93 14.85
C GLY A 63 9.02 -10.91 14.16
N ARG A 64 8.50 -11.97 13.55
CA ARG A 64 9.31 -12.92 12.79
C ARG A 64 9.57 -12.44 11.38
N THR A 65 10.70 -12.89 10.85
CA THR A 65 11.10 -12.59 9.48
C THR A 65 11.13 -13.87 8.66
N HIS A 66 10.50 -13.82 7.49
CA HIS A 66 10.42 -14.94 6.55
C HIS A 66 11.10 -14.57 5.24
N ILE A 67 11.80 -15.53 4.63
CA ILE A 67 12.33 -15.36 3.29
C ILE A 67 11.16 -15.45 2.29
N ALA A 68 11.06 -14.46 1.43
CA ALA A 68 10.01 -14.36 0.44
C ALA A 68 10.56 -14.21 -0.98
N LYS A 69 9.78 -14.62 -1.96
CA LYS A 69 10.10 -14.53 -3.38
C LYS A 69 9.05 -13.73 -4.13
N TRP A 70 9.48 -12.88 -5.04
CA TRP A 70 8.58 -12.19 -5.96
C TRP A 70 8.01 -13.16 -7.00
N LEU A 71 6.68 -13.16 -7.15
CA LEU A 71 5.97 -13.92 -8.17
C LEU A 71 5.99 -13.17 -9.51
N ARG A 72 7.08 -13.27 -10.24
CA ARG A 72 7.23 -12.61 -11.55
C ARG A 72 6.28 -13.10 -12.63
N SER A 73 5.73 -14.31 -12.48
CA SER A 73 4.74 -14.88 -13.41
C SER A 73 3.40 -14.12 -13.38
N THR A 74 3.12 -13.39 -12.30
CA THR A 74 1.95 -12.53 -12.17
C THR A 74 2.34 -11.08 -12.41
N GLN A 75 2.51 -10.71 -13.68
CA GLN A 75 2.70 -9.31 -14.05
C GLN A 75 1.35 -8.64 -14.26
N PHE A 76 1.18 -7.50 -13.61
CA PHE A 76 -0.05 -6.70 -13.71
C PHE A 76 0.05 -5.60 -14.78
N GLY A 77 0.81 -5.85 -15.85
CA GLY A 77 1.02 -4.90 -16.94
C GLY A 77 1.69 -3.62 -16.47
N LYS A 78 1.06 -2.47 -16.73
CA LYS A 78 1.54 -1.16 -16.28
C LYS A 78 1.08 -0.80 -14.87
N VAL A 79 0.22 -1.61 -14.23
CA VAL A 79 -0.28 -1.33 -12.89
C VAL A 79 0.82 -1.62 -11.86
N ASP A 80 1.04 -0.69 -10.95
CA ASP A 80 2.10 -0.75 -9.93
C ASP A 80 1.75 -1.71 -8.78
N LEU A 81 1.47 -2.97 -9.12
CA LEU A 81 1.18 -4.06 -8.18
C LEU A 81 2.14 -5.22 -8.39
N ALA A 82 2.44 -5.92 -7.31
CA ALA A 82 3.24 -7.15 -7.32
C ALA A 82 2.78 -8.11 -6.22
N LEU A 83 3.11 -9.39 -6.40
CA LEU A 83 2.91 -10.42 -5.39
C LEU A 83 4.25 -10.99 -4.93
N VAL A 84 4.41 -11.13 -3.62
CA VAL A 84 5.48 -11.92 -3.03
C VAL A 84 4.90 -13.07 -2.22
N GLN A 85 5.63 -14.18 -2.11
CA GLN A 85 5.22 -15.33 -1.33
C GLN A 85 6.29 -15.76 -0.35
N PHE A 86 5.86 -16.18 0.84
CA PHE A 86 6.69 -16.87 1.83
C PHE A 86 5.98 -18.10 2.35
N THR A 87 6.76 -19.05 2.89
CA THR A 87 6.24 -20.31 3.44
C THR A 87 6.57 -20.41 4.92
N THR A 88 5.60 -20.82 5.72
CA THR A 88 5.77 -21.00 7.17
C THR A 88 4.68 -21.90 7.74
N SER A 89 4.96 -22.52 8.88
CA SER A 89 3.98 -23.25 9.71
C SER A 89 3.22 -22.33 10.68
N GLN A 90 3.59 -21.04 10.78
CA GLN A 90 2.90 -20.09 11.64
C GLN A 90 1.57 -19.66 11.01
N SER A 91 0.61 -19.31 11.85
CA SER A 91 -0.69 -18.78 11.39
C SER A 91 -0.68 -17.24 11.43
N TYR A 92 -1.03 -16.62 10.30
CA TYR A 92 -1.20 -15.18 10.17
C TYR A 92 -2.59 -14.84 9.65
N ARG A 93 -3.08 -13.66 10.04
CA ARG A 93 -4.35 -13.15 9.55
C ARG A 93 -4.21 -12.74 8.09
N VAL A 94 -5.22 -13.14 7.30
CA VAL A 94 -5.39 -12.72 5.90
C VAL A 94 -6.36 -11.55 5.87
N ALA A 95 -6.08 -10.54 5.03
CA ALA A 95 -6.97 -9.41 4.83
C ALA A 95 -8.31 -9.85 4.23
N GLU A 96 -9.39 -9.34 4.77
CA GLU A 96 -10.70 -9.43 4.14
C GLU A 96 -10.77 -8.41 3.01
N ILE A 97 -11.08 -8.86 1.81
CA ILE A 97 -11.17 -7.97 0.63
C ILE A 97 -12.49 -7.20 0.69
N GLY A 98 -12.40 -5.89 0.66
CA GLY A 98 -13.55 -4.98 0.59
C GLY A 98 -14.00 -4.70 -0.84
N ASN A 99 -14.82 -3.67 -1.00
CA ASN A 99 -15.33 -3.25 -2.30
C ASN A 99 -15.01 -1.77 -2.54
N SER A 100 -13.91 -1.49 -3.24
CA SER A 100 -13.50 -0.12 -3.56
C SER A 100 -14.49 0.64 -4.46
N ASN A 101 -15.35 -0.06 -5.20
CA ASN A 101 -16.36 0.58 -6.06
C ASN A 101 -17.55 1.16 -5.25
N LYS A 102 -17.66 0.81 -3.95
CA LYS A 102 -18.67 1.39 -3.05
C LYS A 102 -18.19 2.61 -2.29
N LEU A 103 -16.90 2.96 -2.42
CA LEU A 103 -16.36 4.14 -1.77
C LEU A 103 -16.93 5.42 -2.38
N SER A 104 -17.18 6.39 -1.53
CA SER A 104 -17.61 7.74 -1.87
C SER A 104 -16.65 8.77 -1.29
N VAL A 105 -16.54 9.94 -1.90
CA VAL A 105 -15.78 11.06 -1.32
C VAL A 105 -16.37 11.41 0.04
N GLY A 106 -15.51 11.51 1.04
CA GLY A 106 -15.88 11.74 2.44
C GLY A 106 -15.88 10.48 3.31
N ASP A 107 -15.88 9.27 2.72
CA ASP A 107 -15.81 8.01 3.48
C ASP A 107 -14.51 7.93 4.27
N ALA A 108 -14.60 7.48 5.52
CA ALA A 108 -13.43 7.28 6.38
C ALA A 108 -12.60 6.09 5.88
N VAL A 109 -11.28 6.28 5.83
CA VAL A 109 -10.31 5.25 5.46
C VAL A 109 -9.08 5.29 6.37
N TYR A 110 -8.46 4.13 6.53
CA TYR A 110 -7.27 3.94 7.35
C TYR A 110 -6.15 3.40 6.47
N ALA A 111 -4.96 3.98 6.57
CA ALA A 111 -3.80 3.55 5.79
C ALA A 111 -2.68 3.11 6.72
N ALA A 112 -2.14 1.92 6.48
CA ALA A 112 -1.08 1.34 7.29
C ALA A 112 0.19 1.02 6.49
N GLY A 113 1.32 0.91 7.19
CA GLY A 113 2.60 0.54 6.60
C GLY A 113 3.77 0.79 7.54
N PHE A 114 4.97 0.65 7.00
CA PHE A 114 6.22 0.80 7.72
C PHE A 114 7.05 1.93 7.07
N PRO A 115 6.94 3.19 7.55
CA PRO A 115 7.73 4.29 7.02
C PRO A 115 9.24 4.02 7.18
N ASN A 116 10.04 4.45 6.19
CA ASN A 116 11.49 4.30 6.20
C ASN A 116 12.20 5.26 7.16
N TRP A 117 11.49 6.34 7.53
CA TRP A 117 12.02 7.44 8.30
C TRP A 117 11.07 7.83 9.42
N HIS A 118 11.64 8.24 10.54
CA HIS A 118 10.93 8.83 11.67
C HIS A 118 11.51 10.22 11.95
N TRP A 119 10.64 11.21 12.06
CA TRP A 119 11.03 12.56 12.47
C TRP A 119 11.22 12.58 13.98
N ILE A 120 12.43 12.86 14.44
CA ILE A 120 12.74 13.06 15.85
C ILE A 120 12.31 14.47 16.27
N ASN A 121 12.55 15.44 15.39
CA ASN A 121 12.14 16.84 15.51
C ASN A 121 12.09 17.47 14.10
N SER A 122 11.90 18.81 14.01
CA SER A 122 11.81 19.53 12.72
C SER A 122 13.09 19.48 11.88
N GLU A 123 14.23 19.12 12.45
CA GLU A 123 15.55 19.19 11.81
C GLU A 123 16.24 17.84 11.66
N SER A 124 15.75 16.80 12.33
CA SER A 124 16.42 15.49 12.33
C SER A 124 15.44 14.34 12.08
N ILE A 125 15.91 13.39 11.27
CA ILE A 125 15.21 12.16 10.94
C ILE A 125 16.07 10.96 11.27
N GLU A 126 15.44 9.84 11.60
CA GLU A 126 16.07 8.56 11.87
C GLU A 126 15.56 7.48 10.94
N LYS A 127 16.47 6.60 10.47
CA LYS A 127 16.09 5.41 9.70
C LYS A 127 15.39 4.39 10.58
N THR A 128 14.23 3.91 10.14
CA THR A 128 13.45 2.93 10.91
C THR A 128 13.77 1.48 10.53
N ARG A 129 14.73 1.26 9.64
CA ARG A 129 15.02 -0.07 9.08
C ARG A 129 15.18 -1.16 10.15
N ASN A 130 15.85 -0.82 11.24
CA ASN A 130 16.14 -1.74 12.34
C ASN A 130 15.12 -1.68 13.50
N TRP A 131 14.03 -0.95 13.35
CA TRP A 131 13.03 -0.78 14.40
C TRP A 131 12.06 -1.97 14.52
N GLY A 132 12.08 -2.90 13.55
CA GLY A 132 11.13 -4.01 13.54
C GLY A 132 9.69 -3.49 13.53
N LEU A 133 8.85 -4.06 14.38
CA LEU A 133 7.43 -3.69 14.49
C LEU A 133 7.19 -2.28 15.05
N LYS A 134 8.15 -1.69 15.75
CA LYS A 134 8.04 -0.30 16.28
C LYS A 134 7.89 0.74 15.16
N ALA A 135 8.30 0.40 13.94
CA ALA A 135 8.13 1.27 12.78
C ALA A 135 6.72 1.23 12.18
N PHE A 136 5.82 0.35 12.65
CA PHE A 136 4.45 0.29 12.16
C PHE A 136 3.72 1.62 12.39
N LYS A 137 3.05 2.10 11.36
CA LYS A 137 2.25 3.33 11.38
C LYS A 137 0.88 3.06 10.81
N LEU A 138 -0.15 3.56 11.49
CA LEU A 138 -1.53 3.62 11.03
C LEU A 138 -1.98 5.07 11.05
N THR A 139 -2.63 5.50 9.99
CA THR A 139 -3.18 6.85 9.85
C THR A 139 -4.67 6.77 9.54
N SER A 140 -5.44 7.77 9.96
CA SER A 140 -6.85 7.93 9.64
C SER A 140 -7.07 9.14 8.73
N GLY A 141 -8.05 9.06 7.88
CA GLY A 141 -8.42 10.12 6.95
C GLY A 141 -9.71 9.79 6.21
N LYS A 142 -9.93 10.47 5.09
CA LYS A 142 -11.14 10.32 4.28
C LYS A 142 -10.78 10.21 2.81
N VAL A 143 -11.63 9.54 2.05
CA VAL A 143 -11.58 9.58 0.58
C VAL A 143 -11.75 11.04 0.15
N GLY A 144 -10.79 11.56 -0.58
CA GLY A 144 -10.76 12.94 -1.06
C GLY A 144 -11.10 13.07 -2.54
N MET A 145 -10.76 12.04 -3.33
CA MET A 145 -11.01 12.06 -4.78
C MET A 145 -11.10 10.63 -5.33
N LEU A 146 -12.05 10.44 -6.25
CA LEU A 146 -12.23 9.21 -7.04
C LEU A 146 -12.36 9.63 -8.52
N PRO A 147 -11.25 9.83 -9.24
CA PRO A 147 -11.30 10.24 -10.64
C PRO A 147 -11.89 9.13 -11.51
N ALA A 148 -12.63 9.51 -12.56
CA ALA A 148 -13.23 8.57 -13.51
C ALA A 148 -12.17 7.75 -14.26
N GLN A 149 -11.00 8.35 -14.50
CA GLN A 149 -9.83 7.70 -15.11
C GLN A 149 -8.71 7.60 -14.10
N SER A 150 -8.01 6.46 -14.07
CA SER A 150 -6.83 6.29 -13.22
C SER A 150 -5.68 7.19 -13.66
N LEU A 151 -4.79 7.48 -12.73
CA LEU A 151 -3.43 7.94 -13.04
C LEU A 151 -2.65 6.80 -13.70
N GLU A 152 -1.52 7.12 -14.32
CA GLU A 152 -0.54 6.12 -14.73
C GLU A 152 -0.27 5.16 -13.55
N SER A 153 0.02 3.91 -13.87
CA SER A 153 0.29 2.84 -12.92
C SER A 153 -0.91 2.42 -12.04
N GLY A 154 -2.14 2.84 -12.38
CA GLY A 154 -3.39 2.33 -11.80
C GLY A 154 -3.87 3.05 -10.53
N TYR A 155 -3.26 4.15 -10.13
CA TYR A 155 -3.70 4.93 -8.97
C TYR A 155 -5.01 5.66 -9.26
N GLN A 156 -6.04 5.43 -8.42
CA GLN A 156 -7.38 5.99 -8.65
C GLN A 156 -8.15 6.30 -7.36
N LEU A 157 -7.56 6.06 -6.21
CA LEU A 157 -8.12 6.38 -4.89
C LEU A 157 -7.26 7.44 -4.23
N GLY A 158 -7.71 8.69 -4.26
CA GLY A 158 -7.10 9.82 -3.57
C GLY A 158 -7.70 9.98 -2.16
N TYR A 159 -6.88 10.10 -1.12
CA TYR A 159 -7.33 10.18 0.27
C TYR A 159 -6.44 11.07 1.12
N THR A 160 -7.00 11.55 2.24
CA THR A 160 -6.37 12.61 3.06
C THR A 160 -5.37 12.11 4.10
N ASN A 161 -5.15 10.80 4.23
CA ASN A 161 -4.18 10.22 5.17
C ASN A 161 -2.75 10.67 4.84
N ASP A 162 -1.90 10.80 5.86
CA ASP A 162 -0.47 11.04 5.67
C ASP A 162 0.26 9.71 5.57
N ILE A 163 0.64 9.32 4.37
CA ILE A 163 1.56 8.21 4.14
C ILE A 163 2.97 8.74 3.87
N ALA A 164 3.95 7.96 4.21
CA ALA A 164 5.36 8.27 4.04
C ALA A 164 6.06 7.21 3.18
N GLU A 165 7.25 7.54 2.67
CA GLU A 165 8.12 6.58 2.00
C GLU A 165 8.32 5.33 2.88
N GLY A 166 8.20 4.14 2.28
CA GLY A 166 8.19 2.84 2.97
C GLY A 166 6.79 2.32 3.30
N MET A 167 5.75 3.16 3.33
CA MET A 167 4.37 2.70 3.47
C MET A 167 3.76 2.21 2.15
N SER A 168 4.44 2.40 1.01
CA SER A 168 4.06 1.84 -0.29
C SER A 168 3.84 0.33 -0.21
N GLY A 169 2.77 -0.16 -0.80
CA GLY A 169 2.34 -1.57 -0.77
C GLY A 169 1.49 -1.93 0.46
N GLY A 170 1.43 -1.09 1.49
CA GLY A 170 0.58 -1.31 2.65
C GLY A 170 -0.90 -1.11 2.34
N PRO A 171 -1.80 -1.58 3.22
CA PRO A 171 -3.24 -1.55 2.99
C PRO A 171 -3.84 -0.15 3.19
N VAL A 172 -4.89 0.14 2.41
CA VAL A 172 -5.95 1.10 2.74
C VAL A 172 -7.19 0.30 3.11
N LEU A 173 -7.73 0.57 4.31
CA LEU A 173 -8.87 -0.14 4.89
C LEU A 173 -10.08 0.78 5.00
N ASP A 174 -11.28 0.22 4.85
CA ASP A 174 -12.53 0.90 5.20
C ASP A 174 -12.79 0.87 6.72
N ILE A 175 -13.91 1.46 7.15
CA ILE A 175 -14.30 1.53 8.57
C ILE A 175 -14.56 0.15 9.22
N SER A 176 -14.73 -0.90 8.40
CA SER A 176 -14.90 -2.29 8.85
C SER A 176 -13.58 -3.05 8.91
N GLY A 177 -12.46 -2.43 8.52
CA GLY A 177 -11.15 -3.06 8.43
C GLY A 177 -10.95 -3.92 7.18
N LYS A 178 -11.82 -3.79 6.16
CA LYS A 178 -11.67 -4.50 4.89
C LYS A 178 -10.73 -3.75 3.95
N LEU A 179 -9.94 -4.50 3.19
CA LEU A 179 -8.98 -3.96 2.25
C LEU A 179 -9.68 -3.34 1.04
N VAL A 180 -9.52 -2.03 0.84
CA VAL A 180 -10.12 -1.27 -0.27
C VAL A 180 -9.10 -0.66 -1.21
N GLY A 181 -7.81 -0.64 -0.85
CA GLY A 181 -6.74 -0.14 -1.72
C GLY A 181 -5.35 -0.50 -1.23
N ILE A 182 -4.36 -0.24 -2.09
CA ILE A 182 -2.93 -0.42 -1.81
C ILE A 182 -2.23 0.93 -1.92
N ASN A 183 -1.60 1.39 -0.83
CA ASN A 183 -0.84 2.65 -0.76
C ASN A 183 0.26 2.71 -1.83
N GLY A 184 0.55 3.89 -2.37
CA GLY A 184 1.67 4.00 -3.29
C GLY A 184 2.27 5.38 -3.49
N LYS A 185 1.48 6.46 -3.41
CA LYS A 185 2.00 7.82 -3.59
C LYS A 185 1.63 8.69 -2.38
N SER A 186 2.62 9.40 -1.84
CA SER A 186 2.43 10.39 -0.77
C SER A 186 1.91 11.72 -1.34
N LYS A 187 1.43 12.58 -0.44
CA LYS A 187 1.11 13.98 -0.75
C LYS A 187 2.34 14.74 -1.22
N TYR A 188 2.12 15.75 -2.04
CA TYR A 188 3.16 16.67 -2.54
C TYR A 188 4.40 15.94 -3.07
N PRO A 189 4.24 15.01 -4.03
CA PRO A 189 5.36 14.24 -4.54
C PRO A 189 6.33 15.13 -5.31
N LEU A 190 7.61 14.79 -5.25
CA LEU A 190 8.62 15.40 -6.11
C LEU A 190 8.30 15.09 -7.58
N GLY A 191 8.42 16.08 -8.47
CA GLY A 191 8.10 15.90 -9.90
C GLY A 191 6.82 16.63 -10.34
N GLY A 192 6.10 17.26 -9.41
CA GLY A 192 4.99 18.17 -9.74
C GLY A 192 3.86 17.47 -10.51
N ILE A 193 3.29 18.19 -11.50
CA ILE A 193 2.12 17.73 -12.25
C ILE A 193 2.34 16.44 -13.05
N ASP A 194 3.57 16.16 -13.48
CA ASP A 194 3.89 14.96 -14.28
C ASP A 194 3.66 13.65 -13.53
N VAL A 195 3.72 13.69 -12.20
CA VAL A 195 3.42 12.51 -11.35
C VAL A 195 1.94 12.14 -11.40
N PHE A 196 1.08 13.06 -11.83
CA PHE A 196 -0.36 12.90 -11.92
C PHE A 196 -0.87 12.72 -13.36
N LYS A 197 0.01 12.32 -14.28
CA LYS A 197 -0.39 11.95 -15.63
C LYS A 197 -1.46 10.86 -15.59
N LEU A 198 -2.50 11.04 -16.39
CA LEU A 198 -3.60 10.07 -16.52
C LEU A 198 -3.18 8.86 -17.37
N ALA A 199 -3.92 7.77 -17.29
CA ALA A 199 -3.61 6.53 -18.01
C ALA A 199 -3.59 6.67 -19.54
N ASP A 200 -4.25 7.70 -20.10
CA ASP A 200 -4.22 8.06 -21.53
C ASP A 200 -3.04 8.97 -21.91
N GLY A 201 -2.19 9.33 -20.94
CA GLY A 201 -1.03 10.20 -21.12
C GLY A 201 -1.34 11.70 -20.99
N SER A 202 -2.59 12.11 -20.78
CA SER A 202 -2.95 13.50 -20.57
C SER A 202 -2.57 13.97 -19.16
N LEU A 203 -2.42 15.30 -19.00
CA LEU A 203 -2.19 15.94 -17.70
C LEU A 203 -3.49 16.54 -17.16
N PRO A 204 -3.69 16.55 -15.83
CA PRO A 204 -4.79 17.25 -15.24
C PRO A 204 -4.65 18.76 -15.44
N SER A 205 -5.77 19.48 -15.41
CA SER A 205 -5.69 20.96 -15.35
C SER A 205 -5.01 21.42 -14.05
N GLN A 206 -4.44 22.63 -14.04
CA GLN A 206 -3.76 23.16 -12.86
C GLN A 206 -4.65 23.18 -11.61
N ALA A 207 -5.93 23.51 -11.75
CA ALA A 207 -6.88 23.50 -10.64
C ALA A 207 -7.17 22.09 -10.08
N VAL A 208 -7.17 21.08 -10.95
CA VAL A 208 -7.31 19.67 -10.55
C VAL A 208 -6.02 19.17 -9.91
N PHE A 209 -4.86 19.49 -10.50
CA PHE A 209 -3.55 19.14 -9.96
C PHE A 209 -3.37 19.61 -8.51
N GLN A 210 -3.70 20.87 -8.19
CA GLN A 210 -3.61 21.43 -6.84
C GLN A 210 -4.43 20.62 -5.81
N LYS A 211 -5.56 20.06 -6.23
CA LYS A 211 -6.34 19.16 -5.36
C LYS A 211 -5.71 17.77 -5.24
N MET A 212 -5.11 17.28 -6.33
CA MET A 212 -4.52 15.95 -6.39
C MET A 212 -3.24 15.86 -5.57
N GLU A 213 -2.37 16.88 -5.63
CA GLU A 213 -1.09 16.90 -4.90
C GLU A 213 -1.27 16.93 -3.38
N ALA A 214 -2.39 17.47 -2.89
CA ALA A 214 -2.73 17.48 -1.46
C ALA A 214 -3.27 16.15 -0.91
N LEU A 215 -3.40 15.13 -1.77
CA LEU A 215 -3.88 13.80 -1.41
C LEU A 215 -2.77 12.75 -1.53
N SER A 216 -2.83 11.74 -0.68
CA SER A 216 -2.14 10.48 -0.89
C SER A 216 -2.95 9.61 -1.86
N TRP A 217 -2.28 8.69 -2.58
CA TRP A 217 -2.93 7.91 -3.62
C TRP A 217 -2.68 6.42 -3.46
N ALA A 218 -3.75 5.65 -3.68
CA ALA A 218 -3.74 4.20 -3.66
C ALA A 218 -4.29 3.62 -4.97
N ILE A 219 -3.92 2.37 -5.24
CA ILE A 219 -4.54 1.55 -6.27
C ILE A 219 -5.77 0.88 -5.64
N PRO A 220 -6.99 1.08 -6.18
CA PRO A 220 -8.19 0.44 -5.67
C PRO A 220 -8.08 -1.08 -5.70
N ILE A 221 -8.58 -1.77 -4.69
CA ILE A 221 -8.52 -3.25 -4.64
C ILE A 221 -9.33 -3.89 -5.79
N GLY A 222 -10.36 -3.22 -6.29
CA GLY A 222 -11.11 -3.65 -7.47
C GLY A 222 -10.25 -3.80 -8.72
N THR A 223 -9.22 -2.95 -8.89
CA THR A 223 -8.24 -3.08 -9.98
C THR A 223 -7.47 -4.40 -9.89
N PHE A 224 -7.00 -4.76 -8.68
CA PHE A 224 -6.35 -6.06 -8.46
C PHE A 224 -7.28 -7.23 -8.76
N GLN A 225 -8.52 -7.18 -8.27
CA GLN A 225 -9.51 -8.25 -8.50
C GLN A 225 -9.80 -8.47 -9.99
N GLN A 226 -9.93 -7.40 -10.77
CA GLN A 226 -10.09 -7.47 -12.22
C GLN A 226 -8.89 -8.13 -12.90
N LEU A 227 -7.66 -7.68 -12.59
CA LEU A 227 -6.43 -8.23 -13.18
C LEU A 227 -6.26 -9.72 -12.87
N VAL A 228 -6.53 -10.16 -11.64
CA VAL A 228 -6.43 -11.60 -11.28
C VAL A 228 -7.51 -12.43 -11.97
N SER A 229 -8.70 -11.88 -12.23
CA SER A 229 -9.75 -12.59 -12.97
C SER A 229 -9.34 -12.86 -14.43
N TYR A 230 -8.68 -11.91 -15.08
CA TYR A 230 -8.15 -12.09 -16.45
C TYR A 230 -7.01 -13.12 -16.52
N LEU A 231 -6.19 -13.25 -15.46
CA LEU A 231 -5.08 -14.22 -15.44
C LEU A 231 -5.56 -15.68 -15.24
N LYS A 232 -6.82 -15.87 -14.81
CA LYS A 232 -7.44 -17.19 -14.59
C LYS A 232 -8.33 -17.64 -15.77
N ALA A 233 -8.63 -16.76 -16.71
CA ALA A 233 -9.42 -17.02 -17.90
C ALA A 233 -8.53 -17.42 -19.10
#